data_0c2cca6eb2b71ca7c715fffd5a47a333
#
_entry.id   0c2cca6eb2b71ca7c715fffd5a47a333
#
_cell.length_a   1.000
_cell.length_b   1.000
_cell.length_c   1.000
_cell.angle_alpha   90.00
_cell.angle_beta   90.00
_cell.angle_gamma   90.00
#
_symmetry.space_group_name_H-M   'P 1'
#
loop_
_entity.id
_entity.type
_entity.pdbx_description
1 polymer ?
#
loop_
_entity_poly.entity_id
_entity_poly.type
_entity_poly.pdbx_seq_one_letter_code
_entity_poly.pdbx_strand_id
1 'polypeptide(L)'
;MRKFNIPYSFEYKSILELYADWIRDGTLKVNADWNRDLKIKFTVQDPCNIARKIGTDKIVNDLRFVLKTVVGEENVVDMVPNRSNNFCCGGGGGALQGGFPEQRRAYGKVKFDQIMETGADYVIAPCHNCHAQIEDICEHYGGEYRVVHLWTILCLAMGVLGDNERTYLGPDLAELNVLQRRVNNDE
;
A
#
# COMPACT_ATOMS: atom_id res chain seq x y z
N MET A 1 -5.47 -25.47 11.30
CA MET A 1 -6.37 -26.13 12.25
C MET A 1 -7.20 -27.23 11.61
N ARG A 2 -7.77 -27.08 10.41
CA ARG A 2 -8.44 -28.18 9.69
C ARG A 2 -7.58 -29.46 9.58
N LYS A 3 -6.26 -29.30 9.37
CA LYS A 3 -5.31 -30.41 9.26
C LYS A 3 -5.21 -31.26 10.55
N PHE A 4 -5.53 -30.71 11.70
CA PHE A 4 -5.45 -31.37 13.00
C PHE A 4 -6.83 -31.66 13.60
N ASN A 5 -7.90 -31.44 12.83
CA ASN A 5 -9.28 -31.67 13.25
C ASN A 5 -9.67 -30.95 14.54
N ILE A 6 -9.05 -29.79 14.82
CA ILE A 6 -9.31 -28.97 15.99
C ILE A 6 -10.48 -28.02 15.65
N PRO A 7 -11.61 -28.12 16.36
CA PRO A 7 -12.72 -27.21 16.15
C PRO A 7 -12.33 -25.78 16.60
N TYR A 8 -12.75 -24.77 15.84
CA TYR A 8 -12.62 -23.37 16.18
C TYR A 8 -13.89 -22.62 15.83
N SER A 9 -14.23 -21.62 16.65
CA SER A 9 -15.47 -20.84 16.56
C SER A 9 -15.22 -19.39 16.08
N PHE A 10 -14.07 -19.09 15.51
CA PHE A 10 -13.74 -17.76 15.00
C PHE A 10 -13.59 -17.75 13.49
N GLU A 11 -13.87 -16.62 12.89
CA GLU A 11 -13.68 -16.35 11.48
C GLU A 11 -12.36 -15.62 11.24
N TYR A 12 -11.63 -15.99 10.19
CA TYR A 12 -10.44 -15.28 9.75
C TYR A 12 -10.83 -14.19 8.77
N LYS A 13 -10.34 -12.98 9.01
CA LYS A 13 -10.49 -11.88 8.09
C LYS A 13 -9.18 -11.13 7.93
N SER A 14 -8.83 -10.78 6.71
CA SER A 14 -7.69 -9.91 6.46
C SER A 14 -8.01 -8.49 6.93
N ILE A 15 -7.01 -7.78 7.46
CA ILE A 15 -7.17 -6.35 7.78
C ILE A 15 -7.56 -5.52 6.55
N LEU A 16 -7.12 -5.92 5.36
CA LEU A 16 -7.49 -5.25 4.10
C LEU A 16 -8.99 -5.40 3.80
N GLU A 17 -9.56 -6.58 4.07
CA GLU A 17 -11.01 -6.82 3.96
C GLU A 17 -11.78 -6.02 5.01
N LEU A 18 -11.26 -5.95 6.25
CA LEU A 18 -11.89 -5.14 7.30
C LEU A 18 -11.92 -3.66 6.96
N TYR A 19 -10.82 -3.10 6.46
CA TYR A 19 -10.81 -1.71 6.00
C TYR A 19 -11.85 -1.45 4.92
N ALA A 20 -11.92 -2.34 3.92
CA ALA A 20 -12.90 -2.22 2.85
C ALA A 20 -14.34 -2.32 3.35
N ASP A 21 -14.63 -3.26 4.25
CA ASP A 21 -15.96 -3.44 4.82
C ASP A 21 -16.37 -2.22 5.67
N TRP A 22 -15.47 -1.73 6.54
CA TRP A 22 -15.73 -0.55 7.39
C TRP A 22 -15.88 0.75 6.62
N ILE A 23 -15.23 0.88 5.45
CA ILE A 23 -15.47 2.01 4.55
C ILE A 23 -16.84 1.88 3.89
N ARG A 24 -17.21 0.67 3.40
CA ARG A 24 -18.50 0.42 2.74
C ARG A 24 -19.70 0.62 3.66
N ASP A 25 -19.57 0.23 4.92
CA ASP A 25 -20.65 0.36 5.92
C ASP A 25 -20.64 1.74 6.64
N GLY A 26 -19.67 2.60 6.34
CA GLY A 26 -19.54 3.93 6.92
C GLY A 26 -18.93 3.99 8.33
N THR A 27 -18.45 2.86 8.86
CA THR A 27 -17.73 2.80 10.14
C THR A 27 -16.43 3.62 10.08
N LEU A 28 -15.67 3.51 8.97
CA LEU A 28 -14.53 4.37 8.67
C LEU A 28 -14.94 5.46 7.70
N LYS A 29 -14.85 6.69 8.15
CA LYS A 29 -15.07 7.89 7.32
C LYS A 29 -13.72 8.38 6.79
N VAL A 30 -13.59 8.37 5.48
CA VAL A 30 -12.37 8.79 4.77
C VAL A 30 -12.72 9.92 3.81
N ASN A 31 -11.72 10.75 3.50
CA ASN A 31 -11.86 11.84 2.55
C ASN A 31 -10.66 11.83 1.59
N ALA A 32 -10.94 11.74 0.29
CA ALA A 32 -9.94 11.80 -0.78
C ALA A 32 -9.69 13.24 -1.29
N ASP A 33 -10.49 14.22 -0.86
CA ASP A 33 -10.39 15.61 -1.34
C ASP A 33 -9.03 16.25 -1.08
N TRP A 34 -8.29 15.74 -0.10
CA TRP A 34 -6.93 16.19 0.17
C TRP A 34 -6.00 16.07 -1.03
N ASN A 35 -6.23 15.10 -1.92
CA ASN A 35 -5.40 14.83 -3.11
C ASN A 35 -5.98 15.43 -4.40
N ARG A 36 -7.17 16.04 -4.37
CA ARG A 36 -7.84 16.59 -5.56
C ARG A 36 -6.98 17.59 -6.32
N ASP A 37 -6.36 18.53 -5.59
CA ASP A 37 -5.54 19.58 -6.18
C ASP A 37 -4.06 19.16 -6.33
N LEU A 38 -3.57 18.31 -5.44
CA LEU A 38 -2.19 17.82 -5.43
C LEU A 38 -1.93 16.85 -6.58
N LYS A 39 -2.94 16.03 -6.94
CA LYS A 39 -2.88 15.03 -8.02
C LYS A 39 -1.70 14.06 -7.90
N ILE A 40 -1.29 13.78 -6.67
CA ILE A 40 -0.23 12.83 -6.37
C ILE A 40 -0.66 11.44 -6.84
N LYS A 41 0.19 10.76 -7.59
CA LYS A 41 -0.08 9.45 -8.17
C LYS A 41 0.40 8.33 -7.27
N PHE A 42 -0.43 7.32 -7.14
CA PHE A 42 -0.18 6.14 -6.33
C PHE A 42 -0.21 4.87 -7.19
N THR A 43 0.71 3.97 -6.93
CA THR A 43 0.64 2.60 -7.42
C THR A 43 0.62 1.62 -6.25
N VAL A 44 0.24 0.36 -6.49
CA VAL A 44 0.10 -0.63 -5.44
C VAL A 44 0.94 -1.86 -5.72
N GLN A 45 1.74 -2.25 -4.73
CA GLN A 45 2.40 -3.55 -4.71
C GLN A 45 1.41 -4.61 -4.21
N ASP A 46 1.16 -5.62 -5.01
CA ASP A 46 0.43 -6.82 -4.61
C ASP A 46 1.39 -7.79 -3.89
N PRO A 47 1.35 -7.95 -2.56
CA PRO A 47 2.27 -8.86 -1.88
C PRO A 47 1.98 -10.31 -2.26
N CYS A 48 3.02 -11.09 -2.54
CA CYS A 48 2.88 -12.48 -2.98
C CYS A 48 2.13 -13.35 -1.96
N ASN A 49 2.27 -13.08 -0.65
CA ASN A 49 1.54 -13.79 0.40
C ASN A 49 0.04 -13.50 0.37
N ILE A 50 -0.36 -12.33 -0.10
CA ILE A 50 -1.77 -11.92 -0.23
C ILE A 50 -2.30 -12.32 -1.60
N ALA A 51 -1.64 -11.89 -2.67
CA ALA A 51 -2.17 -12.03 -4.02
C ALA A 51 -2.12 -13.47 -4.58
N ARG A 52 -1.14 -14.29 -4.12
CA ARG A 52 -0.99 -15.65 -4.63
C ARG A 52 -1.34 -16.75 -3.63
N LYS A 53 -0.96 -16.60 -2.34
CA LYS A 53 -1.16 -17.67 -1.36
C LYS A 53 -2.58 -17.74 -0.81
N ILE A 54 -3.26 -16.61 -0.69
CA ILE A 54 -4.66 -16.58 -0.25
C ILE A 54 -5.59 -17.02 -1.38
N GLY A 55 -5.21 -16.76 -2.64
CA GLY A 55 -5.86 -17.33 -3.82
C GLY A 55 -7.26 -16.78 -4.12
N THR A 56 -7.62 -15.60 -3.59
CA THR A 56 -8.87 -14.92 -3.92
C THR A 56 -8.58 -13.53 -4.46
N ASP A 57 -9.26 -13.15 -5.53
CA ASP A 57 -9.18 -11.81 -6.07
C ASP A 57 -9.82 -10.76 -5.16
N LYS A 58 -10.66 -11.20 -4.20
CA LYS A 58 -11.37 -10.31 -3.29
C LYS A 58 -10.40 -9.39 -2.53
N ILE A 59 -9.37 -9.94 -1.88
CA ILE A 59 -8.44 -9.15 -1.06
C ILE A 59 -7.66 -8.12 -1.87
N VAL A 60 -7.21 -8.49 -3.07
CA VAL A 60 -6.48 -7.55 -3.94
C VAL A 60 -7.39 -6.49 -4.54
N ASN A 61 -8.67 -6.79 -4.73
CA ASN A 61 -9.68 -5.82 -5.12
C ASN A 61 -10.08 -4.91 -3.95
N ASP A 62 -10.20 -5.45 -2.74
CA ASP A 62 -10.43 -4.66 -1.53
C ASP A 62 -9.26 -3.70 -1.23
N LEU A 63 -8.02 -4.14 -1.43
CA LEU A 63 -6.83 -3.27 -1.36
C LEU A 63 -6.96 -2.08 -2.30
N ARG A 64 -7.34 -2.31 -3.56
CA ARG A 64 -7.55 -1.25 -4.55
C ARG A 64 -8.75 -0.36 -4.24
N PHE A 65 -9.83 -0.96 -3.76
CA PHE A 65 -11.01 -0.21 -3.32
C PHE A 65 -10.64 0.76 -2.21
N VAL A 66 -9.94 0.31 -1.16
CA VAL A 66 -9.48 1.17 -0.07
C VAL A 66 -8.58 2.28 -0.62
N LEU A 67 -7.56 1.94 -1.42
CA LEU A 67 -6.63 2.94 -1.96
C LEU A 67 -7.37 3.99 -2.80
N LYS A 68 -8.19 3.58 -3.75
CA LYS A 68 -8.97 4.50 -4.61
C LYS A 68 -9.89 5.43 -3.80
N THR A 69 -10.49 4.90 -2.73
CA THR A 69 -11.37 5.69 -1.87
C THR A 69 -10.61 6.73 -1.04
N VAL A 70 -9.36 6.46 -0.68
CA VAL A 70 -8.58 7.37 0.18
C VAL A 70 -7.71 8.37 -0.57
N VAL A 71 -7.41 8.14 -1.88
CA VAL A 71 -6.56 9.04 -2.67
C VAL A 71 -7.24 9.63 -3.91
N GLY A 72 -8.45 9.17 -4.25
CA GLY A 72 -9.14 9.44 -5.52
C GLY A 72 -8.80 8.39 -6.58
N GLU A 73 -9.81 7.89 -7.28
CA GLU A 73 -9.65 6.79 -8.25
C GLU A 73 -8.72 7.18 -9.40
N GLU A 74 -8.80 8.41 -9.86
CA GLU A 74 -8.01 8.99 -10.95
C GLU A 74 -6.52 9.10 -10.62
N ASN A 75 -6.18 9.00 -9.34
CA ASN A 75 -4.81 9.09 -8.85
C ASN A 75 -4.14 7.71 -8.64
N VAL A 76 -4.83 6.62 -8.99
CA VAL A 76 -4.29 5.26 -8.85
C VAL A 76 -3.93 4.69 -10.21
N VAL A 77 -2.65 4.32 -10.36
CA VAL A 77 -2.10 3.67 -11.55
C VAL A 77 -1.66 2.26 -11.19
N ASP A 78 -2.27 1.26 -11.81
CA ASP A 78 -1.87 -0.15 -11.57
C ASP A 78 -0.58 -0.49 -12.32
N MET A 79 0.28 -1.28 -11.69
CA MET A 79 1.40 -1.94 -12.35
C MET A 79 0.91 -2.99 -13.34
N VAL A 80 1.71 -3.28 -14.37
CA VAL A 80 1.42 -4.36 -15.34
C VAL A 80 2.65 -5.28 -15.42
N PRO A 81 2.49 -6.60 -15.15
CA PRO A 81 1.31 -7.30 -14.63
C PRO A 81 1.03 -6.99 -13.17
N ASN A 82 -0.19 -7.26 -12.71
CA ASN A 82 -0.62 -7.01 -11.34
C ASN A 82 -1.38 -8.21 -10.72
N ARG A 83 -1.89 -8.05 -9.50
CA ARG A 83 -2.63 -9.08 -8.74
C ARG A 83 -1.84 -10.37 -8.61
N SER A 84 -2.43 -11.52 -8.92
CA SER A 84 -1.76 -12.83 -8.85
C SER A 84 -0.57 -12.97 -9.82
N ASN A 85 -0.55 -12.20 -10.88
CA ASN A 85 0.52 -12.20 -11.91
C ASN A 85 1.62 -11.17 -11.63
N ASN A 86 1.53 -10.39 -10.56
CA ASN A 86 2.52 -9.36 -10.25
C ASN A 86 3.94 -9.90 -10.13
N PHE A 87 4.92 -9.04 -10.34
CA PHE A 87 6.31 -9.37 -10.04
C PHE A 87 6.57 -9.31 -8.53
N CYS A 88 7.39 -10.24 -8.03
CA CYS A 88 7.83 -10.25 -6.64
C CYS A 88 8.77 -9.06 -6.38
N CYS A 89 8.68 -8.47 -5.18
CA CYS A 89 9.62 -7.43 -4.78
C CYS A 89 11.05 -7.95 -4.52
N GLY A 90 11.20 -9.25 -4.24
CA GLY A 90 12.49 -9.86 -3.91
C GLY A 90 12.83 -9.90 -2.41
N GLY A 91 12.04 -9.23 -1.53
CA GLY A 91 12.37 -9.09 -0.11
C GLY A 91 11.86 -10.22 0.81
N GLY A 92 11.11 -11.20 0.28
CA GLY A 92 10.50 -12.26 1.08
C GLY A 92 11.44 -13.40 1.44
N GLY A 93 10.92 -14.36 2.23
CA GLY A 93 11.64 -15.61 2.54
C GLY A 93 12.95 -15.42 3.32
N GLY A 94 13.11 -14.34 4.08
CA GLY A 94 14.34 -14.04 4.81
C GLY A 94 15.42 -13.33 3.98
N ALA A 95 15.16 -13.00 2.72
CA ALA A 95 16.14 -12.36 1.83
C ALA A 95 16.64 -11.01 2.35
N LEU A 96 15.78 -10.24 3.04
CA LEU A 96 16.17 -8.96 3.67
C LEU A 96 17.18 -9.14 4.81
N GLN A 97 17.11 -10.25 5.54
CA GLN A 97 18.01 -10.58 6.65
C GLN A 97 19.24 -11.38 6.18
N GLY A 98 19.23 -11.83 4.93
CA GLY A 98 20.34 -12.60 4.35
C GLY A 98 21.54 -11.75 3.99
N GLY A 99 22.71 -12.37 3.97
CA GLY A 99 23.98 -11.73 3.59
C GLY A 99 24.19 -11.51 2.08
N PHE A 100 23.11 -11.45 1.28
CA PHE A 100 23.18 -11.40 -0.18
C PHE A 100 22.42 -10.19 -0.75
N PRO A 101 22.77 -8.94 -0.35
CA PRO A 101 22.02 -7.75 -0.79
C PRO A 101 22.08 -7.54 -2.30
N GLU A 102 23.21 -7.80 -2.95
CA GLU A 102 23.36 -7.61 -4.40
C GLU A 102 22.43 -8.52 -5.21
N GLN A 103 22.37 -9.81 -4.83
CA GLN A 103 21.47 -10.77 -5.48
C GLN A 103 20.01 -10.38 -5.26
N ARG A 104 19.66 -9.96 -4.04
CA ARG A 104 18.32 -9.52 -3.67
C ARG A 104 17.90 -8.30 -4.49
N ARG A 105 18.79 -7.31 -4.64
CA ARG A 105 18.56 -6.11 -5.45
C ARG A 105 18.42 -6.46 -6.94
N ALA A 106 19.30 -7.33 -7.45
CA ALA A 106 19.21 -7.81 -8.83
C ALA A 106 17.86 -8.49 -9.12
N TYR A 107 17.34 -9.33 -8.22
CA TYR A 107 16.00 -9.88 -8.33
C TYR A 107 14.89 -8.82 -8.25
N GLY A 108 15.12 -7.77 -7.45
CA GLY A 108 14.19 -6.67 -7.30
C GLY A 108 14.14 -5.71 -8.50
N LYS A 109 15.12 -5.77 -9.40
CA LYS A 109 15.22 -4.83 -10.54
C LYS A 109 13.98 -4.83 -11.42
N VAL A 110 13.41 -5.98 -11.70
CA VAL A 110 12.17 -6.11 -12.49
C VAL A 110 11.00 -5.37 -11.81
N LYS A 111 10.93 -5.43 -10.48
CA LYS A 111 9.93 -4.67 -9.71
C LYS A 111 10.21 -3.18 -9.76
N PHE A 112 11.46 -2.76 -9.64
CA PHE A 112 11.84 -1.37 -9.78
C PHE A 112 11.39 -0.80 -11.14
N ASP A 113 11.74 -1.48 -12.23
CA ASP A 113 11.36 -1.06 -13.58
C ASP A 113 9.84 -0.95 -13.74
N GLN A 114 9.11 -1.95 -13.23
CA GLN A 114 7.65 -1.97 -13.24
C GLN A 114 7.03 -0.76 -12.48
N ILE A 115 7.62 -0.35 -11.37
CA ILE A 115 7.19 0.83 -10.61
C ILE A 115 7.47 2.09 -11.42
N MET A 116 8.69 2.23 -11.96
CA MET A 116 9.09 3.39 -12.77
C MET A 116 8.18 3.60 -13.99
N GLU A 117 7.73 2.52 -14.63
CA GLU A 117 6.78 2.57 -15.75
C GLU A 117 5.42 3.17 -15.38
N THR A 118 5.02 3.12 -14.12
CA THR A 118 3.74 3.72 -13.67
C THR A 118 3.79 5.25 -13.59
N GLY A 119 4.97 5.83 -13.42
CA GLY A 119 5.13 7.26 -13.13
C GLY A 119 4.48 7.69 -11.83
N ALA A 120 4.27 6.77 -10.88
CA ALA A 120 3.66 7.08 -9.60
C ALA A 120 4.67 7.72 -8.64
N ASP A 121 4.20 8.69 -7.85
CA ASP A 121 4.98 9.37 -6.82
C ASP A 121 5.13 8.49 -5.57
N TYR A 122 4.12 7.65 -5.31
CA TYR A 122 4.06 6.77 -4.15
C TYR A 122 3.70 5.33 -4.50
N VAL A 123 4.40 4.40 -3.85
CA VAL A 123 4.11 2.96 -3.91
C VAL A 123 3.47 2.51 -2.59
N ILE A 124 2.23 2.04 -2.67
CA ILE A 124 1.55 1.42 -1.53
C ILE A 124 2.03 -0.01 -1.36
N ALA A 125 2.69 -0.29 -0.24
CA ALA A 125 3.20 -1.62 0.09
C ALA A 125 2.55 -2.15 1.38
N PRO A 126 1.44 -2.92 1.31
CA PRO A 126 0.75 -3.43 2.49
C PRO A 126 1.44 -4.67 3.11
N CYS A 127 2.74 -4.77 2.96
CA CYS A 127 3.59 -5.83 3.49
C CYS A 127 4.93 -5.22 3.89
N HIS A 128 5.34 -5.39 5.15
CA HIS A 128 6.57 -4.82 5.67
C HIS A 128 7.82 -5.21 4.86
N ASN A 129 7.95 -6.48 4.48
CA ASN A 129 9.08 -6.91 3.65
C ASN A 129 9.06 -6.28 2.25
N CYS A 130 7.88 -6.08 1.65
CA CYS A 130 7.78 -5.37 0.38
C CYS A 130 8.13 -3.90 0.55
N HIS A 131 7.69 -3.25 1.63
CA HIS A 131 8.02 -1.87 1.93
C HIS A 131 9.54 -1.66 1.95
N ALA A 132 10.24 -2.35 2.85
CA ALA A 132 11.68 -2.22 3.02
C ALA A 132 12.47 -2.60 1.73
N GLN A 133 12.02 -3.63 1.01
CA GLN A 133 12.67 -4.04 -0.24
C GLN A 133 12.50 -3.02 -1.36
N ILE A 134 11.29 -2.47 -1.51
CA ILE A 134 10.99 -1.52 -2.59
C ILE A 134 11.69 -0.18 -2.30
N GLU A 135 11.81 0.21 -1.04
CA GLU A 135 12.60 1.36 -0.61
C GLU A 135 14.09 1.16 -0.92
N ASP A 136 14.67 0.01 -0.56
CA ASP A 136 16.07 -0.31 -0.83
C ASP A 136 16.40 -0.35 -2.33
N ILE A 137 15.54 -0.90 -3.18
CA ILE A 137 15.77 -0.88 -4.63
C ILE A 137 15.53 0.49 -5.24
N CYS A 138 14.65 1.32 -4.67
CA CYS A 138 14.48 2.71 -5.06
C CYS A 138 15.81 3.47 -4.88
N GLU A 139 16.37 3.41 -3.69
CA GLU A 139 17.65 4.05 -3.36
C GLU A 139 18.77 3.50 -4.23
N HIS A 140 18.87 2.16 -4.34
CA HIS A 140 19.96 1.52 -5.09
C HIS A 140 20.00 1.85 -6.58
N TYR A 141 18.82 1.96 -7.21
CA TYR A 141 18.70 2.24 -8.65
C TYR A 141 18.41 3.71 -8.99
N GLY A 142 18.38 4.59 -7.98
CA GLY A 142 18.17 6.02 -8.16
C GLY A 142 16.76 6.39 -8.59
N GLY A 143 15.75 5.71 -8.02
CA GLY A 143 14.35 6.07 -8.23
C GLY A 143 13.94 7.28 -7.40
N GLU A 144 12.84 7.92 -7.77
CA GLU A 144 12.34 9.12 -7.10
C GLU A 144 11.00 8.86 -6.35
N TYR A 145 10.41 7.67 -6.51
CA TYR A 145 9.17 7.31 -5.80
C TYR A 145 9.42 7.08 -4.31
N ARG A 146 8.37 7.27 -3.52
CA ARG A 146 8.37 6.95 -2.08
C ARG A 146 7.55 5.68 -1.82
N VAL A 147 7.87 5.00 -0.73
CA VAL A 147 7.14 3.79 -0.31
C VAL A 147 6.42 4.05 0.99
N VAL A 148 5.13 3.76 1.03
CA VAL A 148 4.32 3.93 2.25
C VAL A 148 3.41 2.72 2.47
N HIS A 149 3.01 2.50 3.71
CA HIS A 149 2.01 1.51 4.03
C HIS A 149 0.59 2.03 3.73
N LEU A 150 -0.32 1.11 3.40
CA LEU A 150 -1.72 1.45 3.15
C LEU A 150 -2.36 2.16 4.34
N TRP A 151 -2.09 1.68 5.57
CA TRP A 151 -2.66 2.29 6.79
C TRP A 151 -2.17 3.71 7.03
N THR A 152 -0.96 4.08 6.62
CA THR A 152 -0.46 5.45 6.73
C THR A 152 -1.32 6.40 5.90
N ILE A 153 -1.62 6.04 4.65
CA ILE A 153 -2.48 6.84 3.76
C ILE A 153 -3.95 6.79 4.22
N LEU A 154 -4.41 5.66 4.74
CA LEU A 154 -5.74 5.56 5.33
C LEU A 154 -5.88 6.51 6.54
N CYS A 155 -4.91 6.53 7.47
CA CYS A 155 -4.89 7.44 8.61
C CYS A 155 -4.82 8.91 8.17
N LEU A 156 -4.07 9.22 7.10
CA LEU A 156 -4.04 10.55 6.50
C LEU A 156 -5.44 10.95 6.03
N ALA A 157 -6.11 10.10 5.25
CA ALA A 157 -7.44 10.37 4.72
C ALA A 157 -8.53 10.45 5.80
N MET A 158 -8.31 9.80 6.95
CA MET A 158 -9.17 9.90 8.13
C MET A 158 -8.89 11.17 8.96
N GLY A 159 -7.75 11.84 8.73
CA GLY A 159 -7.30 12.98 9.53
C GLY A 159 -6.80 12.60 10.94
N VAL A 160 -6.34 11.36 11.14
CA VAL A 160 -5.85 10.85 12.42
C VAL A 160 -4.40 10.41 12.39
N LEU A 161 -3.64 10.88 11.39
CA LEU A 161 -2.23 10.56 11.24
C LEU A 161 -1.42 11.15 12.39
N GLY A 162 -0.69 10.29 13.12
CA GLY A 162 0.19 10.69 14.21
C GLY A 162 1.52 11.29 13.72
N ASP A 163 2.25 11.92 14.62
CA ASP A 163 3.53 12.58 14.29
C ASP A 163 4.59 11.59 13.80
N ASN A 164 4.65 10.40 14.40
CA ASN A 164 5.60 9.36 13.98
C ASN A 164 5.29 8.85 12.57
N GLU A 165 4.01 8.66 12.25
CA GLU A 165 3.58 8.17 10.94
C GLU A 165 3.83 9.19 9.83
N ARG A 166 3.87 10.48 10.15
CA ARG A 166 4.22 11.56 9.21
C ARG A 166 5.66 11.44 8.68
N THR A 167 6.56 10.84 9.44
CA THR A 167 7.95 10.63 9.02
C THR A 167 8.11 9.71 7.81
N TYR A 168 7.10 8.86 7.53
CA TYR A 168 7.07 8.00 6.33
C TYR A 168 6.56 8.70 5.08
N LEU A 169 6.05 9.92 5.21
CA LEU A 169 5.54 10.72 4.11
C LEU A 169 6.62 11.67 3.58
N GLY A 170 6.51 12.04 2.32
CA GLY A 170 7.30 13.13 1.77
C GLY A 170 6.84 14.49 2.31
N PRO A 171 7.64 15.54 2.12
CA PRO A 171 7.32 16.88 2.60
C PRO A 171 6.00 17.42 2.03
N ASP A 172 5.60 16.94 0.85
CA ASP A 172 4.34 17.22 0.17
C ASP A 172 3.11 16.73 0.95
N LEU A 173 3.22 15.62 1.68
CA LEU A 173 2.14 15.01 2.46
C LEU A 173 2.33 15.13 3.97
N ALA A 174 3.56 15.24 4.46
CA ALA A 174 3.85 15.26 5.90
C ALA A 174 3.22 16.45 6.62
N GLU A 175 3.09 17.60 5.95
CA GLU A 175 2.52 18.83 6.51
C GLU A 175 1.00 18.97 6.26
N LEU A 176 0.38 18.03 5.53
CA LEU A 176 -1.05 18.11 5.26
C LEU A 176 -1.87 17.93 6.55
N ASN A 177 -2.74 18.92 6.80
CA ASN A 177 -3.75 18.81 7.82
C ASN A 177 -5.13 18.57 7.17
N VAL A 178 -5.48 17.30 7.04
CA VAL A 178 -6.74 16.88 6.40
C VAL A 178 -7.97 17.32 7.18
N LEU A 179 -7.86 17.50 8.50
CA LEU A 179 -8.97 17.98 9.34
C LEU A 179 -9.33 19.44 9.06
N GLN A 180 -8.35 20.30 8.82
CA GLN A 180 -8.61 21.71 8.51
C GLN A 180 -9.36 21.89 7.17
N ARG A 181 -9.17 20.99 6.21
CA ARG A 181 -9.90 21.02 4.93
C ARG A 181 -11.35 20.58 5.06
N ARG A 182 -11.73 19.78 6.08
CA ARG A 182 -13.13 19.43 6.35
C ARG A 182 -13.95 20.62 6.85
N VAL A 183 -13.37 21.46 7.68
CA VAL A 183 -14.06 22.64 8.26
C VAL A 183 -14.37 23.69 7.19
N ASN A 184 -13.53 23.80 6.16
CA ASN A 184 -13.70 24.80 5.10
C ASN A 184 -14.64 24.34 3.96
N ASN A 185 -15.07 23.09 3.94
CA ASN A 185 -15.99 22.56 2.93
C ASN A 185 -17.44 22.35 3.45
N ASP A 186 -17.66 22.56 4.76
CA ASP A 186 -18.98 22.47 5.40
C ASP A 186 -19.60 23.89 5.64
N GLU A 187 -18.95 24.96 5.12
CA GLU A 187 -19.49 26.31 5.00
C GLU A 187 -19.89 26.61 3.53
#